data_419e5cbdc68d85b9d64c8790725a7e8c
#
_entry.id   419e5cbdc68d85b9d64c8790725a7e8c
#
_cell.length_a   1.000
_cell.length_b   1.000
_cell.length_c   1.000
_cell.angle_alpha   90.00
_cell.angle_beta   90.00
_cell.angle_gamma   90.00
#
_symmetry.space_group_name_H-M   'P 1'
#
loop_
_entity.id
_entity.type
_entity.pdbx_description
1 polymer ?
#
loop_
_entity_poly.entity_id
_entity_poly.type
_entity_poly.pdbx_seq_one_letter_code
_entity_poly.pdbx_strand_id
1 'polypeptide(L)'
;MSNSIRWGEIEAPSLADFEALATAAWNRLPGEFRRSAGDVVIRVEDFASDEVLDQMGIQDPFDLTGLYQGVSIDRKSVSDVAQQPDMVFLYRRPLIDEWASDESLRLGDLIAHVLIHEIGHHFGLSDDDMARIEEQAGL
;
A
#
# COMPACT_ATOMS: atom_id res chain seq x y z
N MET A 1 16.08 20.14 -27.63
CA MET A 1 15.59 20.43 -26.30
C MET A 1 16.14 19.38 -25.32
N SER A 2 16.76 19.85 -24.29
CA SER A 2 17.41 18.97 -23.34
C SER A 2 16.38 18.46 -22.32
N ASN A 3 16.27 17.12 -22.18
CA ASN A 3 15.48 16.49 -21.11
C ASN A 3 16.35 16.18 -19.90
N SER A 4 17.46 16.90 -19.73
CA SER A 4 18.34 16.64 -18.61
C SER A 4 17.66 16.96 -17.29
N ILE A 5 17.73 15.99 -16.40
CA ILE A 5 17.17 16.10 -15.05
C ILE A 5 18.16 16.94 -14.22
N ARG A 6 17.62 17.94 -13.52
CA ARG A 6 18.41 18.73 -12.57
C ARG A 6 18.33 18.07 -11.21
N TRP A 7 19.26 17.20 -10.96
CA TRP A 7 19.21 16.35 -9.75
C TRP A 7 19.16 17.15 -8.45
N GLY A 8 19.80 18.32 -8.40
CA GLY A 8 19.73 19.17 -7.22
C GLY A 8 18.38 19.84 -6.97
N GLU A 9 17.48 19.78 -7.93
CA GLU A 9 16.16 20.40 -7.85
C GLU A 9 15.04 19.36 -7.69
N ILE A 10 15.38 18.07 -7.65
CA ILE A 10 14.40 17.02 -7.47
C ILE A 10 13.99 16.95 -6.01
N GLU A 11 12.70 16.95 -5.77
CA GLU A 11 12.11 16.73 -4.46
C GLU A 11 11.64 15.28 -4.34
N ALA A 12 11.70 14.74 -3.13
CA ALA A 12 11.11 13.44 -2.86
C ALA A 12 9.58 13.52 -3.06
N PRO A 13 8.92 12.44 -3.53
CA PRO A 13 7.48 12.44 -3.69
C PRO A 13 6.77 12.80 -2.39
N SER A 14 5.82 13.74 -2.48
CA SER A 14 5.03 14.21 -1.34
C SER A 14 3.92 13.23 -0.97
N LEU A 15 3.21 13.52 0.13
CA LEU A 15 2.00 12.76 0.46
C LEU A 15 0.98 12.82 -0.67
N ALA A 16 0.78 13.99 -1.28
CA ALA A 16 -0.13 14.14 -2.41
C ALA A 16 0.32 13.32 -3.62
N ASP A 17 1.62 13.28 -3.90
CA ASP A 17 2.17 12.44 -4.96
C ASP A 17 1.90 10.96 -4.67
N PHE A 18 2.06 10.52 -3.43
CA PHE A 18 1.78 9.15 -3.03
C PHE A 18 0.30 8.80 -3.14
N GLU A 19 -0.58 9.74 -2.82
CA GLU A 19 -2.03 9.53 -3.01
C GLU A 19 -2.35 9.29 -4.49
N ALA A 20 -1.77 10.09 -5.39
CA ALA A 20 -1.95 9.92 -6.83
C ALA A 20 -1.37 8.59 -7.31
N LEU A 21 -0.17 8.22 -6.83
CA LEU A 21 0.48 6.95 -7.17
C LEU A 21 -0.34 5.76 -6.64
N ALA A 22 -0.90 5.88 -5.45
CA ALA A 22 -1.73 4.83 -4.86
C ALA A 22 -3.01 4.62 -5.67
N THR A 23 -3.65 5.69 -6.11
CA THR A 23 -4.83 5.60 -6.99
C THR A 23 -4.47 4.94 -8.32
N ALA A 24 -3.37 5.34 -8.93
CA ALA A 24 -2.91 4.73 -10.18
C ALA A 24 -2.57 3.25 -9.99
N ALA A 25 -1.92 2.91 -8.87
CA ALA A 25 -1.60 1.52 -8.55
C ALA A 25 -2.87 0.68 -8.36
N TRP A 26 -3.84 1.19 -7.61
CA TRP A 26 -5.13 0.52 -7.43
C TRP A 26 -5.80 0.23 -8.77
N ASN A 27 -5.79 1.20 -9.69
CA ASN A 27 -6.42 1.04 -11.00
C ASN A 27 -5.69 0.04 -11.90
N ARG A 28 -4.44 -0.30 -11.61
CA ARG A 28 -3.70 -1.36 -12.31
C ARG A 28 -4.09 -2.76 -11.86
N LEU A 29 -4.66 -2.89 -10.68
CA LEU A 29 -5.02 -4.19 -10.13
C LEU A 29 -6.15 -4.81 -10.95
N PRO A 30 -6.15 -6.15 -11.13
CA PRO A 30 -7.24 -6.81 -11.86
C PRO A 30 -8.59 -6.48 -11.27
N GLY A 31 -9.59 -6.27 -12.14
CA GLY A 31 -10.94 -5.91 -11.70
C GLY A 31 -11.55 -6.91 -10.74
N GLU A 32 -11.27 -8.19 -10.95
CA GLU A 32 -11.73 -9.25 -10.05
C GLU A 32 -11.14 -9.10 -8.65
N PHE A 33 -9.85 -8.80 -8.57
CA PHE A 33 -9.17 -8.57 -7.29
C PHE A 33 -9.75 -7.35 -6.57
N ARG A 34 -9.96 -6.25 -7.30
CA ARG A 34 -10.55 -5.03 -6.73
C ARG A 34 -11.99 -5.27 -6.23
N ARG A 35 -12.78 -6.05 -6.95
CA ARG A 35 -14.13 -6.40 -6.51
C ARG A 35 -14.11 -7.25 -5.24
N SER A 36 -13.16 -8.17 -5.14
CA SER A 36 -13.00 -9.00 -3.94
C SER A 36 -12.61 -8.16 -2.72
N ALA A 37 -11.79 -7.14 -2.92
CA ALA A 37 -11.37 -6.24 -1.85
C ALA A 37 -12.53 -5.36 -1.35
N GLY A 38 -13.51 -5.07 -2.20
CA GLY A 38 -14.66 -4.25 -1.85
C GLY A 38 -14.32 -2.77 -1.69
N ASP A 39 -14.98 -2.11 -0.74
CA ASP A 39 -14.87 -0.67 -0.53
C ASP A 39 -13.69 -0.33 0.39
N VAL A 40 -12.48 -0.74 0.00
CA VAL A 40 -11.27 -0.45 0.75
C VAL A 40 -10.89 1.01 0.56
N VAL A 41 -10.58 1.70 1.66
CA VAL A 41 -10.05 3.05 1.64
C VAL A 41 -8.53 2.98 1.76
N ILE A 42 -7.83 3.63 0.85
CA ILE A 42 -6.37 3.71 0.89
C ILE A 42 -5.98 5.03 1.55
N ARG A 43 -5.13 4.94 2.57
CA ARG A 43 -4.61 6.10 3.27
C ARG A 43 -3.10 6.13 3.19
N VAL A 44 -2.55 7.33 2.97
CA VAL A 44 -1.10 7.54 2.95
C VAL A 44 -0.71 8.38 4.15
N GLU A 45 0.24 7.89 4.93
CA GLU A 45 0.82 8.58 6.06
C GLU A 45 2.34 8.47 5.99
N ASP A 46 3.08 9.33 6.71
CA ASP A 46 4.53 9.27 6.68
C ASP A 46 5.07 8.02 7.37
N PHE A 47 4.54 7.69 8.53
CA PHE A 47 4.89 6.51 9.31
C PHE A 47 3.67 5.96 10.03
N ALA A 48 3.72 4.69 10.39
CA ALA A 48 2.74 4.12 11.31
C ALA A 48 2.84 4.84 12.66
N SER A 49 1.72 4.92 13.36
CA SER A 49 1.70 5.46 14.72
C SER A 49 2.48 4.57 15.69
N ASP A 50 2.93 5.13 16.79
CA ASP A 50 3.60 4.36 17.84
C ASP A 50 2.70 3.23 18.36
N GLU A 51 1.40 3.50 18.48
CA GLU A 51 0.43 2.50 18.91
C GLU A 51 0.38 1.30 17.96
N VAL A 52 0.35 1.55 16.64
CA VAL A 52 0.36 0.49 15.64
C VAL A 52 1.66 -0.30 15.70
N LEU A 53 2.80 0.39 15.78
CA LEU A 53 4.10 -0.26 15.84
C LEU A 53 4.21 -1.15 17.09
N ASP A 54 3.74 -0.67 18.22
CA ASP A 54 3.74 -1.42 19.48
C ASP A 54 2.86 -2.68 19.37
N GLN A 55 1.67 -2.54 18.81
CA GLN A 55 0.74 -3.65 18.62
C GLN A 55 1.33 -4.74 17.72
N MET A 56 2.12 -4.34 16.72
CA MET A 56 2.74 -5.27 15.78
C MET A 56 4.12 -5.77 16.22
N GLY A 57 4.63 -5.26 17.34
CA GLY A 57 5.96 -5.63 17.83
C GLY A 57 7.09 -5.14 16.95
N ILE A 58 6.88 -4.05 16.22
CA ILE A 58 7.87 -3.46 15.32
C ILE A 58 8.59 -2.33 16.04
N GLN A 59 9.91 -2.41 16.12
CA GLN A 59 10.73 -1.40 16.80
C GLN A 59 11.14 -0.27 15.87
N ASP A 60 11.49 -0.59 14.61
CA ASP A 60 11.93 0.38 13.63
C ASP A 60 10.77 0.77 12.71
N PRO A 61 10.33 2.05 12.74
CA PRO A 61 9.22 2.48 11.88
C PRO A 61 9.47 2.24 10.38
N PHE A 62 10.72 2.21 9.94
CA PHE A 62 11.06 1.95 8.55
C PHE A 62 10.81 0.49 8.13
N ASP A 63 10.56 -0.40 9.07
CA ASP A 63 10.29 -1.82 8.75
C ASP A 63 8.84 -2.08 8.38
N LEU A 64 7.97 -1.07 8.43
CA LEU A 64 6.56 -1.24 8.07
C LEU A 64 6.21 -0.31 6.90
N THR A 65 6.00 -0.89 5.72
CA THR A 65 5.68 -0.15 4.49
C THR A 65 4.19 0.00 4.24
N GLY A 66 3.37 -0.88 4.79
CA GLY A 66 1.93 -0.85 4.63
C GLY A 66 1.24 -1.71 5.67
N LEU A 67 -0.07 -1.51 5.80
CA LEU A 67 -0.87 -2.25 6.77
C LEU A 67 -2.33 -2.27 6.34
N TYR A 68 -2.93 -3.46 6.32
CA TYR A 68 -4.38 -3.60 6.17
C TYR A 68 -5.04 -3.56 7.53
N GLN A 69 -6.02 -2.67 7.71
CA GLN A 69 -6.86 -2.63 8.89
C GLN A 69 -8.30 -2.91 8.49
N GLY A 70 -8.73 -4.14 8.76
CA GLY A 70 -10.10 -4.55 8.56
C GLY A 70 -10.74 -4.93 9.88
N VAL A 71 -12.04 -4.78 9.96
CA VAL A 71 -12.80 -5.30 11.07
C VAL A 71 -13.29 -6.70 10.66
N SER A 72 -12.92 -7.73 11.43
CA SER A 72 -13.38 -9.08 11.12
C SER A 72 -14.91 -9.14 11.17
N ILE A 73 -15.50 -10.03 10.37
CA ILE A 73 -16.95 -10.22 10.33
C ILE A 73 -17.50 -10.50 11.72
N ASP A 74 -16.76 -11.22 12.54
CA ASP A 74 -17.17 -11.56 13.91
C ASP A 74 -17.26 -10.36 14.84
N ARG A 75 -16.52 -9.30 14.54
CA ARG A 75 -16.51 -8.06 15.32
C ARG A 75 -17.42 -6.98 14.75
N LYS A 76 -17.88 -7.13 13.53
CA LYS A 76 -18.83 -6.21 12.92
C LYS A 76 -20.21 -6.53 13.44
N SER A 77 -20.61 -5.90 14.53
CA SER A 77 -21.98 -5.98 14.99
C SER A 77 -22.89 -5.22 14.05
N VAL A 78 -24.20 -5.49 14.11
CA VAL A 78 -25.18 -4.80 13.29
C VAL A 78 -25.14 -3.28 13.49
N SER A 79 -24.82 -2.84 14.69
CA SER A 79 -24.71 -1.41 15.01
C SER A 79 -23.44 -0.77 14.45
N ASP A 80 -22.40 -1.56 14.17
CA ASP A 80 -21.10 -1.05 13.71
C ASP A 80 -20.90 -1.18 12.21
N VAL A 81 -21.74 -1.93 11.52
CA VAL A 81 -21.59 -2.30 10.12
C VAL A 81 -21.43 -1.11 9.19
N ALA A 82 -22.09 0.00 9.48
CA ALA A 82 -22.09 1.16 8.60
C ALA A 82 -20.98 2.17 8.92
N GLN A 83 -20.11 1.90 9.90
CA GLN A 83 -19.36 2.98 10.51
C GLN A 83 -17.91 3.08 10.06
N GLN A 84 -17.27 1.97 9.69
CA GLN A 84 -15.87 2.02 9.30
C GLN A 84 -15.57 1.06 8.16
N PRO A 85 -15.13 1.59 7.01
CA PRO A 85 -14.65 0.75 5.92
C PRO A 85 -13.31 0.12 6.32
N ASP A 86 -12.96 -0.97 5.67
CA ASP A 86 -11.62 -1.50 5.73
C ASP A 86 -10.65 -0.48 5.12
N MET A 87 -9.45 -0.44 5.66
CA MET A 87 -8.42 0.51 5.23
C MET A 87 -7.12 -0.19 4.91
N VAL A 88 -6.42 0.32 3.90
CA VAL A 88 -5.02 -0.03 3.67
C VAL A 88 -4.21 1.24 3.87
N PHE A 89 -3.25 1.17 4.78
CA PHE A 89 -2.29 2.23 5.00
C PHE A 89 -1.03 1.99 4.18
N LEU A 90 -0.54 3.05 3.55
CA LEU A 90 0.75 3.07 2.89
C LEU A 90 1.62 4.09 3.62
N TYR A 91 2.83 3.71 3.99
CA TYR A 91 3.71 4.57 4.75
C TYR A 91 4.81 5.13 3.86
N ARG A 92 4.73 6.43 3.60
CA ARG A 92 5.54 7.13 2.61
C ARG A 92 7.04 7.01 2.86
N ARG A 93 7.48 7.28 4.08
CA ARG A 93 8.92 7.30 4.40
C ARG A 93 9.56 5.92 4.30
N PRO A 94 8.97 4.86 4.87
CA PRO A 94 9.47 3.50 4.64
C PRO A 94 9.47 3.08 3.17
N LEU A 95 8.44 3.45 2.41
CA LEU A 95 8.37 3.13 0.98
C LEU A 95 9.46 3.84 0.18
N ILE A 96 9.73 5.12 0.48
CA ILE A 96 10.83 5.84 -0.16
C ILE A 96 12.16 5.18 0.16
N ASP A 97 12.37 4.76 1.40
CA ASP A 97 13.61 4.11 1.82
C ASP A 97 13.84 2.81 1.05
N GLU A 98 12.81 1.98 0.93
CA GLU A 98 12.90 0.72 0.17
C GLU A 98 13.14 0.99 -1.31
N TRP A 99 12.42 1.93 -1.89
CA TRP A 99 12.59 2.31 -3.29
C TRP A 99 13.99 2.84 -3.56
N ALA A 100 14.52 3.69 -2.69
CA ALA A 100 15.86 4.26 -2.85
C ALA A 100 16.98 3.23 -2.74
N SER A 101 16.73 2.11 -2.08
CA SER A 101 17.72 1.05 -1.90
C SER A 101 17.82 0.08 -3.09
N ASP A 102 16.93 0.19 -4.07
CA ASP A 102 16.90 -0.71 -5.23
C ASP A 102 16.68 0.09 -6.53
N GLU A 103 17.77 0.26 -7.27
CA GLU A 103 17.78 1.04 -8.52
C GLU A 103 16.87 0.45 -9.61
N SER A 104 16.59 -0.84 -9.56
CA SER A 104 15.73 -1.50 -10.54
C SER A 104 14.25 -1.31 -10.28
N LEU A 105 13.89 -0.83 -9.09
CA LEU A 105 12.52 -0.77 -8.63
C LEU A 105 11.86 0.56 -9.01
N ARG A 106 10.69 0.48 -9.62
CA ARG A 106 9.87 1.66 -9.89
C ARG A 106 8.93 1.89 -8.70
N LEU A 107 8.81 3.13 -8.27
CA LEU A 107 8.00 3.45 -7.09
C LEU A 107 6.54 3.04 -7.27
N GLY A 108 5.94 3.28 -8.43
CA GLY A 108 4.57 2.84 -8.70
C GLY A 108 4.40 1.34 -8.62
N ASP A 109 5.38 0.57 -9.07
CA ASP A 109 5.37 -0.90 -8.98
C ASP A 109 5.48 -1.36 -7.52
N LEU A 110 6.32 -0.71 -6.73
CA LEU A 110 6.44 -1.02 -5.30
C LEU A 110 5.12 -0.79 -4.58
N ILE A 111 4.47 0.34 -4.84
CA ILE A 111 3.18 0.66 -4.22
C ILE A 111 2.12 -0.39 -4.60
N ALA A 112 2.04 -0.76 -5.88
CA ALA A 112 1.12 -1.79 -6.34
C ALA A 112 1.40 -3.14 -5.67
N HIS A 113 2.69 -3.51 -5.54
CA HIS A 113 3.10 -4.72 -4.86
C HIS A 113 2.63 -4.74 -3.40
N VAL A 114 2.83 -3.65 -2.67
CA VAL A 114 2.41 -3.56 -1.26
C VAL A 114 0.89 -3.66 -1.14
N LEU A 115 0.14 -2.99 -2.01
CA LEU A 115 -1.32 -3.09 -2.01
C LEU A 115 -1.78 -4.54 -2.22
N ILE A 116 -1.22 -5.24 -3.20
CA ILE A 116 -1.58 -6.63 -3.48
C ILE A 116 -1.28 -7.51 -2.27
N HIS A 117 -0.12 -7.35 -1.66
CA HIS A 117 0.29 -8.21 -0.55
C HIS A 117 -0.52 -7.93 0.73
N GLU A 118 -0.76 -6.68 1.06
CA GLU A 118 -1.56 -6.36 2.26
C GLU A 118 -3.01 -6.82 2.12
N ILE A 119 -3.63 -6.55 0.98
CA ILE A 119 -5.01 -6.99 0.73
C ILE A 119 -5.04 -8.51 0.60
N GLY A 120 -4.10 -9.09 -0.14
CA GLY A 120 -4.04 -10.54 -0.36
C GLY A 120 -3.88 -11.32 0.94
N HIS A 121 -2.97 -10.90 1.82
CA HIS A 121 -2.79 -11.54 3.12
C HIS A 121 -4.05 -11.47 3.97
N HIS A 122 -4.74 -10.34 3.95
CA HIS A 122 -6.00 -10.18 4.70
C HIS A 122 -7.05 -11.19 4.25
N PHE A 123 -7.12 -11.46 2.94
CA PHE A 123 -8.08 -12.42 2.39
C PHE A 123 -7.54 -13.86 2.32
N GLY A 124 -6.35 -14.11 2.86
CA GLY A 124 -5.78 -15.44 2.93
C GLY A 124 -5.28 -15.99 1.60
N LEU A 125 -4.93 -15.12 0.67
CA LEU A 125 -4.39 -15.55 -0.61
C LEU A 125 -2.98 -16.14 -0.44
N SER A 126 -2.68 -17.16 -1.24
CA SER A 126 -1.35 -17.76 -1.26
C SER A 126 -0.35 -16.86 -1.99
N ASP A 127 0.94 -17.11 -1.78
CA ASP A 127 2.00 -16.42 -2.51
C ASP A 127 1.85 -16.63 -4.03
N ASP A 128 1.45 -17.82 -4.46
CA ASP A 128 1.20 -18.11 -5.87
C ASP A 128 0.04 -17.30 -6.44
N ASP A 129 -1.05 -17.15 -5.67
CA ASP A 129 -2.18 -16.32 -6.06
C ASP A 129 -1.76 -14.86 -6.23
N MET A 130 -1.00 -14.34 -5.26
CA MET A 130 -0.53 -12.97 -5.31
C MET A 130 0.44 -12.73 -6.46
N ALA A 131 1.30 -13.71 -6.78
CA ALA A 131 2.21 -13.63 -7.92
C ALA A 131 1.44 -13.54 -9.24
N ARG A 132 0.35 -14.29 -9.38
CA ARG A 132 -0.50 -14.20 -10.57
C ARG A 132 -1.18 -12.84 -10.70
N ILE A 133 -1.63 -12.27 -9.58
CA ILE A 133 -2.23 -10.93 -9.56
C ILE A 133 -1.19 -9.89 -9.98
N GLU A 134 0.02 -9.98 -9.45
CA GLU A 134 1.12 -9.08 -9.83
C GLU A 134 1.43 -9.17 -11.32
N GLU A 135 1.49 -10.37 -11.88
CA GLU A 135 1.72 -10.57 -13.30
C GLU A 135 0.62 -9.91 -14.14
N GLN A 136 -0.64 -10.08 -13.74
CA GLN A 136 -1.77 -9.44 -14.42
C GLN A 136 -1.73 -7.91 -14.31
N ALA A 137 -1.17 -7.39 -13.24
CA ALA A 137 -1.00 -5.95 -13.03
C ALA A 137 0.22 -5.38 -13.77
N GLY A 138 1.00 -6.21 -14.43
CA GLY A 138 2.19 -5.78 -15.16
C GLY A 138 3.43 -5.58 -14.31
N LEU A 139 3.48 -6.25 -13.19
CA LEU A 139 4.61 -6.17 -12.25
C LEU A 139 5.65 -7.26 -12.51
#